data_4848e1f7536014608dddd6add005d682
#
_entry.id   4848e1f7536014608dddd6add005d682
#
_cell.length_a   1.000
_cell.length_b   1.000
_cell.length_c   1.000
_cell.angle_alpha   90.00
_cell.angle_beta   90.00
_cell.angle_gamma   90.00
#
_symmetry.space_group_name_H-M   'P 1'
#
loop_
_entity.id
_entity.type
_entity.pdbx_description
1 polymer ?
#
loop_
_entity_poly.entity_id
_entity_poly.type
_entity_poly.pdbx_seq_one_letter_code
_entity_poly.pdbx_strand_id
1 'polypeptide(L)'
;GIILYYFLYWTSSGFKLRAVGLNMTASRFNGFPVNRFILVSFIISGAIAGLGGLFFVMDYLGGNWEYCIDAMGWLSIALVIFTVWKPHMSIIGSFLFGGLYIAYNYISGVTFAQKELLKMLPYVVTIPVLIFTSSRNKRENQPPAGLGLNYYREDR
;
A
#
# COMPACT_ATOMS: atom_id res chain seq x y z
N GLY A 1 6.27 -1.00 -8.77
CA GLY A 1 5.22 -1.98 -9.10
C GLY A 1 5.77 -3.15 -9.90
N ILE A 2 6.28 -2.93 -11.14
CA ILE A 2 6.74 -4.00 -12.05
C ILE A 2 7.88 -4.82 -11.44
N ILE A 3 8.91 -4.17 -10.91
CA ILE A 3 10.07 -4.85 -10.30
C ILE A 3 9.62 -5.70 -9.11
N LEU A 4 8.77 -5.16 -8.24
CA LEU A 4 8.22 -5.89 -7.10
C LEU A 4 7.36 -7.09 -7.55
N TYR A 5 6.54 -6.90 -8.58
CA TYR A 5 5.75 -7.99 -9.15
C TYR A 5 6.64 -9.11 -9.66
N TYR A 6 7.66 -8.77 -10.48
CA TYR A 6 8.61 -9.76 -11.00
C TYR A 6 9.34 -10.48 -9.86
N PHE A 7 9.86 -9.73 -8.87
CA PHE A 7 10.53 -10.30 -7.71
C PHE A 7 9.63 -11.29 -6.95
N LEU A 8 8.39 -10.90 -6.64
CA LEU A 8 7.49 -11.73 -5.84
C LEU A 8 7.00 -12.99 -6.55
N TYR A 9 6.84 -12.94 -7.88
CA TYR A 9 6.24 -14.06 -8.60
C TYR A 9 7.23 -14.92 -9.36
N TRP A 10 8.41 -14.39 -9.71
CA TRP A 10 9.38 -15.08 -10.57
C TRP A 10 10.70 -15.40 -9.86
N THR A 11 10.89 -15.05 -8.60
CA THR A 11 12.11 -15.38 -7.86
C THR A 11 11.86 -16.37 -6.72
N SER A 12 12.84 -17.21 -6.42
CA SER A 12 12.80 -18.15 -5.30
C SER A 12 12.66 -17.43 -3.95
N SER A 13 13.31 -16.26 -3.79
CA SER A 13 13.22 -15.44 -2.58
C SER A 13 11.83 -14.83 -2.41
N GLY A 14 11.21 -14.38 -3.50
CA GLY A 14 9.83 -13.88 -3.49
C GLY A 14 8.82 -14.95 -3.14
N PHE A 15 9.01 -16.18 -3.65
CA PHE A 15 8.18 -17.33 -3.28
C PHE A 15 8.28 -17.62 -1.77
N LYS A 16 9.50 -17.68 -1.22
CA LYS A 16 9.72 -17.89 0.22
C LYS A 16 9.08 -16.77 1.05
N LEU A 17 9.20 -15.51 0.61
CA LEU A 17 8.60 -14.37 1.27
C LEU A 17 7.07 -14.47 1.32
N ARG A 18 6.43 -14.86 0.24
CA ARG A 18 4.97 -15.10 0.21
C ARG A 18 4.57 -16.27 1.11
N ALA A 19 5.35 -17.35 1.13
CA ALA A 19 5.11 -18.49 2.01
C ALA A 19 5.16 -18.07 3.48
N VAL A 20 6.15 -17.27 3.88
CA VAL A 20 6.26 -16.69 5.22
C VAL A 20 5.05 -15.81 5.55
N GLY A 21 4.59 -15.00 4.61
CA GLY A 21 3.40 -14.14 4.80
C GLY A 21 2.08 -14.92 4.94
N LEU A 22 1.97 -16.10 4.30
CA LEU A 22 0.78 -16.93 4.41
C LEU A 22 0.73 -17.73 5.72
N ASN A 23 1.83 -18.34 6.11
CA ASN A 23 1.92 -19.12 7.34
C ASN A 23 3.36 -19.14 7.87
N MET A 24 3.61 -18.34 8.89
CA MET A 24 4.91 -18.22 9.54
C MET A 24 5.38 -19.52 10.17
N THR A 25 4.46 -20.24 10.83
CA THR A 25 4.76 -21.48 11.55
C THR A 25 5.18 -22.57 10.56
N ALA A 26 4.40 -22.80 9.53
CA ALA A 26 4.74 -23.77 8.49
C ALA A 26 6.07 -23.43 7.80
N SER A 27 6.35 -22.15 7.58
CA SER A 27 7.62 -21.72 6.97
C SER A 27 8.83 -21.99 7.86
N ARG A 28 8.68 -21.87 9.19
CA ARG A 28 9.72 -22.24 10.16
C ARG A 28 10.00 -23.73 10.14
N PHE A 29 8.97 -24.57 10.11
CA PHE A 29 9.14 -26.03 10.02
C PHE A 29 9.87 -26.45 8.74
N ASN A 30 9.68 -25.73 7.64
CA ASN A 30 10.42 -25.94 6.40
C ASN A 30 11.84 -25.35 6.39
N GLY A 31 12.34 -24.88 7.53
CA GLY A 31 13.72 -24.37 7.68
C GLY A 31 13.95 -22.97 7.11
N PHE A 32 12.89 -22.21 6.80
CA PHE A 32 13.08 -20.84 6.30
C PHE A 32 13.45 -19.89 7.46
N PRO A 33 14.45 -19.00 7.27
CA PRO A 33 14.83 -18.01 8.28
C PRO A 33 13.82 -16.86 8.33
N VAL A 34 12.64 -17.12 8.90
CA VAL A 34 11.49 -16.20 8.93
C VAL A 34 11.87 -14.80 9.43
N ASN A 35 12.64 -14.71 10.52
CA ASN A 35 13.04 -13.44 11.10
C ASN A 35 13.85 -12.56 10.13
N ARG A 36 14.73 -13.19 9.32
CA ARG A 36 15.50 -12.46 8.30
C ARG A 36 14.59 -11.92 7.19
N PHE A 37 13.63 -12.73 6.73
CA PHE A 37 12.67 -12.28 5.71
C PHE A 37 11.82 -11.11 6.20
N ILE A 38 11.33 -11.16 7.45
CA ILE A 38 10.58 -10.07 8.06
C ILE A 38 11.44 -8.80 8.14
N LEU A 39 12.65 -8.91 8.72
CA LEU A 39 13.53 -7.76 8.91
C LEU A 39 13.92 -7.10 7.58
N VAL A 40 14.32 -7.90 6.58
CA VAL A 40 14.66 -7.39 5.25
C VAL A 40 13.48 -6.72 4.58
N SER A 41 12.28 -7.28 4.72
CA SER A 41 11.06 -6.68 4.16
C SER A 41 10.75 -5.33 4.80
N PHE A 42 10.90 -5.19 6.12
CA PHE A 42 10.72 -3.91 6.81
C PHE A 42 11.74 -2.87 6.36
N ILE A 43 13.02 -3.24 6.23
CA ILE A 43 14.08 -2.33 5.77
C ILE A 43 13.79 -1.85 4.35
N ILE A 44 13.47 -2.76 3.44
CA ILE A 44 13.18 -2.41 2.04
C ILE A 44 11.92 -1.54 1.96
N SER A 45 10.86 -1.90 2.67
CA SER A 45 9.61 -1.14 2.70
C SER A 45 9.83 0.27 3.26
N GLY A 46 10.55 0.39 4.37
CA GLY A 46 10.89 1.68 4.97
C GLY A 46 11.76 2.54 4.06
N ALA A 47 12.74 1.95 3.38
CA ALA A 47 13.59 2.66 2.43
C ALA A 47 12.77 3.22 1.24
N ILE A 48 11.88 2.40 0.66
CA ILE A 48 11.02 2.84 -0.45
C ILE A 48 10.04 3.94 0.01
N ALA A 49 9.46 3.79 1.21
CA ALA A 49 8.57 4.80 1.78
C ALA A 49 9.32 6.12 2.05
N GLY A 50 10.54 6.03 2.58
CA GLY A 50 11.40 7.20 2.81
C GLY A 50 11.77 7.92 1.51
N LEU A 51 12.12 7.19 0.45
CA LEU A 51 12.37 7.77 -0.87
C LEU A 51 11.11 8.43 -1.44
N GLY A 52 9.93 7.82 -1.26
CA GLY A 52 8.65 8.40 -1.68
C GLY A 52 8.35 9.71 -0.94
N GLY A 53 8.58 9.75 0.38
CA GLY A 53 8.43 10.97 1.19
C GLY A 53 9.43 12.06 0.81
N LEU A 54 10.69 11.69 0.57
CA LEU A 54 11.71 12.61 0.10
C LEU A 54 11.31 13.26 -1.24
N PHE A 55 10.89 12.44 -2.20
CA PHE A 55 10.44 12.93 -3.50
C PHE A 55 9.23 13.88 -3.36
N PHE A 56 8.28 13.53 -2.52
CA PHE A 56 7.12 14.37 -2.25
C PHE A 56 7.50 15.73 -1.68
N VAL A 57 8.40 15.77 -0.69
CA VAL A 57 8.84 17.04 -0.08
C VAL A 57 9.68 17.86 -1.04
N MET A 58 10.61 17.24 -1.75
CA MET A 58 11.54 17.95 -2.62
C MET A 58 10.89 18.46 -3.91
N ASP A 59 10.04 17.65 -4.54
CA ASP A 59 9.46 17.95 -5.85
C ASP A 59 8.08 18.63 -5.72
N TYR A 60 7.16 18.02 -4.99
CA TYR A 60 5.79 18.53 -4.89
C TYR A 60 5.67 19.76 -3.96
N LEU A 61 6.35 19.76 -2.82
CA LEU A 61 6.33 20.86 -1.85
C LEU A 61 7.45 21.88 -2.06
N GLY A 62 8.32 21.70 -3.05
CA GLY A 62 9.41 22.61 -3.36
C GLY A 62 10.44 22.79 -2.22
N GLY A 63 10.63 21.74 -1.40
CA GLY A 63 11.52 21.76 -0.25
C GLY A 63 10.93 22.37 1.02
N ASN A 64 9.68 22.84 0.99
CA ASN A 64 8.99 23.33 2.17
C ASN A 64 8.31 22.18 2.91
N TRP A 65 8.73 21.92 4.16
CA TRP A 65 8.20 20.83 4.96
C TRP A 65 7.11 21.24 5.96
N GLU A 66 6.82 22.55 6.04
CA GLU A 66 5.73 23.05 6.86
C GLU A 66 4.38 22.60 6.28
N TYR A 67 3.51 22.09 7.14
CA TYR A 67 2.17 21.57 6.77
C TYR A 67 2.19 20.40 5.75
N CYS A 68 3.29 19.67 5.65
CA CYS A 68 3.40 18.52 4.72
C CYS A 68 2.62 17.27 5.16
N ILE A 69 2.05 17.26 6.37
CA ILE A 69 1.28 16.13 6.91
C ILE A 69 -0.18 16.27 6.46
N ASP A 70 -0.44 16.05 5.18
CA ASP A 70 -1.78 16.10 4.58
C ASP A 70 -2.39 14.69 4.43
N ALA A 71 -2.29 13.87 5.48
CA ALA A 71 -2.84 12.51 5.53
C ALA A 71 -2.40 11.57 4.38
N MET A 72 -1.27 11.85 3.71
CA MET A 72 -0.77 11.07 2.57
C MET A 72 -0.48 9.61 2.90
N GLY A 73 -0.10 9.32 4.16
CA GLY A 73 0.06 7.95 4.63
C GLY A 73 -1.26 7.17 4.58
N TRP A 74 -2.36 7.79 4.96
CA TRP A 74 -3.70 7.19 4.86
C TRP A 74 -4.14 7.00 3.42
N LEU A 75 -3.79 7.93 2.52
CA LEU A 75 -4.03 7.79 1.10
C LEU A 75 -3.31 6.57 0.52
N SER A 76 -2.08 6.31 0.98
CA SER A 76 -1.32 5.11 0.60
C SER A 76 -1.99 3.81 1.05
N ILE A 77 -2.56 3.79 2.27
CA ILE A 77 -3.33 2.64 2.77
C ILE A 77 -4.59 2.44 1.93
N ALA A 78 -5.34 3.51 1.65
CA ALA A 78 -6.51 3.45 0.79
C ALA A 78 -6.18 2.91 -0.61
N LEU A 79 -5.04 3.32 -1.18
CA LEU A 79 -4.55 2.81 -2.46
C LEU A 79 -4.26 1.31 -2.41
N VAL A 80 -3.61 0.80 -1.35
CA VAL A 80 -3.32 -0.63 -1.20
C VAL A 80 -4.62 -1.43 -1.13
N ILE A 81 -5.62 -0.95 -0.40
CA ILE A 81 -6.95 -1.56 -0.30
C ILE A 81 -7.64 -1.54 -1.67
N PHE A 82 -7.62 -0.39 -2.36
CA PHE A 82 -8.19 -0.23 -3.69
C PHE A 82 -7.60 -1.22 -4.71
N THR A 83 -6.28 -1.45 -4.65
CA THR A 83 -5.58 -2.36 -5.55
C THR A 83 -5.69 -3.83 -5.14
N VAL A 84 -6.49 -4.12 -4.12
CA VAL A 84 -6.81 -5.48 -3.66
C VAL A 84 -5.52 -6.27 -3.38
N TRP A 85 -4.56 -5.64 -2.70
CA TRP A 85 -3.27 -6.25 -2.32
C TRP A 85 -2.42 -6.77 -3.48
N LYS A 86 -2.75 -6.41 -4.74
CA LYS A 86 -2.04 -6.88 -5.95
C LYS A 86 -1.01 -5.85 -6.41
N PRO A 87 0.30 -6.18 -6.42
CA PRO A 87 1.37 -5.22 -6.76
C PRO A 87 1.28 -4.67 -8.19
N HIS A 88 0.77 -5.44 -9.14
CA HIS A 88 0.61 -4.98 -10.53
C HIS A 88 -0.55 -3.98 -10.67
N MET A 89 -1.61 -4.12 -9.87
CA MET A 89 -2.72 -3.17 -9.84
C MET A 89 -2.34 -1.86 -9.17
N SER A 90 -1.30 -1.85 -8.31
CA SER A 90 -0.84 -0.63 -7.65
C SER A 90 -0.32 0.43 -8.62
N ILE A 91 0.16 0.04 -9.81
CA ILE A 91 0.60 0.97 -10.85
C ILE A 91 -0.62 1.76 -11.37
N ILE A 92 -1.67 1.06 -11.75
CA ILE A 92 -2.91 1.68 -12.26
C ILE A 92 -3.56 2.51 -11.14
N GLY A 93 -3.62 1.94 -9.93
CA GLY A 93 -4.14 2.62 -8.75
C GLY A 93 -3.40 3.92 -8.42
N SER A 94 -2.07 3.94 -8.51
CA SER A 94 -1.28 5.14 -8.21
C SER A 94 -1.52 6.26 -9.22
N PHE A 95 -1.68 5.95 -10.50
CA PHE A 95 -2.05 6.96 -11.51
C PHE A 95 -3.46 7.50 -11.27
N LEU A 96 -4.41 6.63 -10.95
CA LEU A 96 -5.79 7.03 -10.67
C LEU A 96 -5.87 7.90 -9.42
N PHE A 97 -5.25 7.47 -8.31
CA PHE A 97 -5.26 8.21 -7.05
C PHE A 97 -4.48 9.51 -7.13
N GLY A 98 -3.32 9.51 -7.79
CA GLY A 98 -2.54 10.72 -8.05
C GLY A 98 -3.33 11.71 -8.91
N GLY A 99 -4.00 11.23 -9.96
CA GLY A 99 -4.87 12.04 -10.80
C GLY A 99 -6.04 12.64 -10.01
N LEU A 100 -6.74 11.85 -9.22
CA LEU A 100 -7.83 12.33 -8.36
C LEU A 100 -7.34 13.35 -7.32
N TYR A 101 -6.17 13.10 -6.72
CA TYR A 101 -5.57 13.99 -5.73
C TYR A 101 -5.18 15.35 -6.32
N ILE A 102 -4.70 15.38 -7.56
CA ILE A 102 -4.31 16.63 -8.24
C ILE A 102 -5.50 17.33 -8.89
N ALA A 103 -6.55 16.59 -9.26
CA ALA A 103 -7.68 17.08 -10.06
C ALA A 103 -8.34 18.35 -9.46
N TYR A 104 -8.42 18.45 -8.13
CA TYR A 104 -9.02 19.61 -7.48
C TYR A 104 -8.26 20.93 -7.74
N ASN A 105 -6.97 20.88 -8.06
CA ASN A 105 -6.16 22.06 -8.36
C ASN A 105 -6.51 22.67 -9.74
N TYR A 106 -7.02 21.85 -10.65
CA TYR A 106 -7.36 22.26 -12.02
C TYR A 106 -8.81 22.76 -12.16
N ILE A 107 -9.63 22.61 -11.13
CA ILE A 107 -11.02 23.07 -11.18
C ILE A 107 -11.07 24.54 -10.73
N SER A 108 -11.31 25.44 -11.70
CA SER A 108 -11.48 26.87 -11.45
C SER A 108 -12.83 27.17 -10.80
N GLY A 109 -12.89 28.18 -9.92
CA GLY A 109 -14.14 28.65 -9.30
C GLY A 109 -14.63 27.85 -8.09
N VAL A 110 -13.81 26.94 -7.57
CA VAL A 110 -14.15 26.11 -6.39
C VAL A 110 -13.78 26.86 -5.10
N THR A 111 -14.70 26.90 -4.16
CA THR A 111 -14.44 27.44 -2.82
C THR A 111 -13.50 26.53 -2.02
N PHE A 112 -12.87 27.08 -0.97
CA PHE A 112 -11.95 26.30 -0.11
C PHE A 112 -12.62 25.03 0.44
N ALA A 113 -13.86 25.13 0.92
CA ALA A 113 -14.61 23.99 1.43
C ALA A 113 -14.86 22.91 0.38
N GLN A 114 -15.14 23.30 -0.86
CA GLN A 114 -15.31 22.35 -1.96
C GLN A 114 -14.00 21.66 -2.34
N LYS A 115 -12.86 22.36 -2.25
CA LYS A 115 -11.55 21.72 -2.47
C LYS A 115 -11.25 20.64 -1.44
N GLU A 116 -11.56 20.88 -0.17
CA GLU A 116 -11.41 19.87 0.88
C GLU A 116 -12.32 18.66 0.66
N LEU A 117 -13.54 18.86 0.19
CA LEU A 117 -14.42 17.74 -0.19
C LEU A 117 -13.86 16.94 -1.37
N LEU A 118 -13.27 17.61 -2.37
CA LEU A 118 -12.65 16.93 -3.52
C LEU A 118 -11.43 16.09 -3.11
N LYS A 119 -10.67 16.50 -2.11
CA LYS A 119 -9.58 15.68 -1.54
C LYS A 119 -10.07 14.37 -0.94
N MET A 120 -11.33 14.25 -0.57
CA MET A 120 -11.92 13.01 -0.07
C MET A 120 -12.26 12.00 -1.18
N LEU A 121 -12.30 12.42 -2.46
CA LEU A 121 -12.69 11.55 -3.59
C LEU A 121 -11.92 10.22 -3.63
N PRO A 122 -10.58 10.15 -3.48
CA PRO A 122 -9.87 8.88 -3.50
C PRO A 122 -10.38 7.90 -2.43
N TYR A 123 -10.71 8.39 -1.24
CA TYR A 123 -11.25 7.57 -0.15
C TYR A 123 -12.67 7.08 -0.45
N VAL A 124 -13.51 7.95 -0.97
CA VAL A 124 -14.88 7.60 -1.36
C VAL A 124 -14.88 6.53 -2.46
N VAL A 125 -13.95 6.61 -3.42
CA VAL A 125 -13.82 5.61 -4.50
C VAL A 125 -13.38 4.24 -3.96
N THR A 126 -12.63 4.17 -2.84
CA THR A 126 -12.25 2.88 -2.26
C THR A 126 -13.43 2.10 -1.69
N ILE A 127 -14.47 2.77 -1.21
CA ILE A 127 -15.62 2.12 -0.56
C ILE A 127 -16.38 1.19 -1.53
N PRO A 128 -16.84 1.65 -2.72
CA PRO A 128 -17.46 0.77 -3.71
C PRO A 128 -16.58 -0.40 -4.14
N VAL A 129 -15.26 -0.16 -4.30
CA VAL A 129 -14.33 -1.22 -4.67
C VAL A 129 -14.25 -2.28 -3.59
N LEU A 130 -14.21 -1.88 -2.31
CA LEU A 130 -14.24 -2.81 -1.18
C LEU A 130 -15.52 -3.63 -1.16
N ILE A 131 -16.68 -2.99 -1.33
CA ILE A 131 -17.99 -3.66 -1.35
C ILE A 131 -18.02 -4.69 -2.48
N PHE A 132 -17.61 -4.28 -3.69
CA PHE A 132 -17.63 -5.16 -4.86
C PHE A 132 -16.64 -6.33 -4.72
N THR A 133 -15.46 -6.07 -4.18
CA THR A 133 -14.42 -7.08 -3.99
C THR A 133 -14.81 -8.07 -2.90
N SER A 134 -15.38 -7.58 -1.81
CA SER A 134 -15.88 -8.40 -0.70
C SER A 134 -17.04 -9.29 -1.13
N SER A 135 -17.96 -8.77 -1.94
CA SER A 135 -19.10 -9.51 -2.47
C SER A 135 -18.70 -10.70 -3.35
N ARG A 136 -17.56 -10.61 -4.04
CA ARG A 136 -17.08 -11.68 -4.92
C ARG A 136 -16.40 -12.86 -4.20
N ASN A 137 -16.13 -12.75 -2.91
CA ASN A 137 -15.59 -13.78 -2.00
C ASN A 137 -14.46 -14.67 -2.59
N LYS A 138 -13.66 -14.12 -3.52
CA LYS A 138 -12.50 -14.83 -4.07
C LYS A 138 -11.33 -14.73 -3.09
N ARG A 139 -10.76 -15.87 -2.70
CA ARG A 139 -9.61 -15.97 -1.79
C ARG A 139 -8.41 -15.10 -2.22
N GLU A 140 -8.26 -14.88 -3.52
CA GLU A 140 -7.20 -14.03 -4.09
C GLU A 140 -7.38 -12.54 -3.80
N ASN A 141 -8.58 -12.11 -3.44
CA ASN A 141 -8.93 -10.73 -3.18
C ASN A 141 -9.05 -10.41 -1.67
N GLN A 142 -8.79 -11.41 -0.82
CA GLN A 142 -8.80 -11.21 0.61
C GLN A 142 -7.49 -10.58 1.10
N PRO A 143 -7.51 -9.81 2.19
CA PRO A 143 -6.30 -9.29 2.81
C PRO A 143 -5.39 -10.45 3.25
N PRO A 144 -4.08 -10.20 3.40
CA PRO A 144 -3.16 -11.19 3.94
C PRO A 144 -3.66 -11.76 5.26
N ALA A 145 -3.56 -13.09 5.44
CA ALA A 145 -4.11 -13.79 6.60
C ALA A 145 -3.59 -13.29 7.96
N GLY A 146 -2.37 -12.74 7.98
CA GLY A 146 -1.76 -12.16 9.18
C GLY A 146 -2.05 -10.68 9.41
N LEU A 147 -2.87 -10.03 8.54
CA LEU A 147 -3.14 -8.60 8.69
C LEU A 147 -4.03 -8.34 9.91
N GLY A 148 -3.57 -7.45 10.78
CA GLY A 148 -4.29 -7.09 12.01
C GLY A 148 -4.11 -8.06 13.18
N LEU A 149 -3.37 -9.16 13.00
CA LEU A 149 -3.02 -10.04 14.09
C LEU A 149 -1.78 -9.52 14.81
N ASN A 150 -1.87 -9.38 16.12
CA ASN A 150 -0.71 -9.04 16.94
C ASN A 150 0.27 -10.21 16.94
N TYR A 151 1.54 -9.91 16.71
CA TYR A 151 2.60 -10.91 16.80
C TYR A 151 3.10 -11.00 18.23
N TYR A 152 2.76 -12.08 18.92
CA TYR A 152 3.36 -12.44 20.20
C TYR A 152 4.39 -13.54 19.98
N ARG A 153 5.60 -13.35 20.52
CA ARG A 153 6.68 -14.33 20.38
C ARG A 153 6.38 -15.62 21.15
N GLU A 154 5.47 -15.56 22.12
CA GLU A 154 5.09 -16.64 23.03
C GLU A 154 3.94 -17.51 22.49
N ASP A 155 3.19 -17.03 21.50
CA ASP A 155 2.17 -17.83 20.81
C ASP A 155 2.86 -18.80 19.82
N ARG A 156 3.37 -19.89 20.38
CA ARG A 156 4.01 -20.98 19.63
C ARG A 156 3.12 -22.19 19.57
#